data_37e5ffe0c23d5e0cd261b8e53e9fc0e6
#
_entry.id   37e5ffe0c23d5e0cd261b8e53e9fc0e6
#
_cell.length_a   1.000
_cell.length_b   1.000
_cell.length_c   1.000
_cell.angle_alpha   90.00
_cell.angle_beta   90.00
_cell.angle_gamma   90.00
#
_symmetry.space_group_name_H-M   'P 1'
#
loop_
_entity.id
_entity.type
_entity.pdbx_description
1 polymer ?
#
loop_
_entity_poly.entity_id
_entity_poly.type
_entity_poly.pdbx_seq_one_letter_code
_entity_poly.pdbx_strand_id
1 'polypeptide(L)'
;VTSELPSRADVIVVGAGHNSLVAATFLARAGLDVVVVERDHVIGGAARTEQPFAKVPGLRQSTGSYLLGLMPPELERELDLRLPLVRRDPHYFLPTTTDRYLVMGSDRAATRRQFVEFFSEADADADDRLQAEIGALRDDLAPAWLAEPMPVEDTAERYIRPELRETFVDLVRGDVATYLDRFEFASELIVAMYAVTDGISGLHAGPDTPGTGHNFLAHNMCRLPGSGGTWMIVRGGMGTVTATIADRARSAGARIFTDSPVDAITTSGGKVGGVALSDGRTISASTVVAGCDPFTLADIAPLPDSLRLHLAAIQRPGTTLKVNLAMRDLPRFTCLPPDAPSPFGSTIHLLSQDSPMTAVREMWNDVQAGRLPDFPTIEWYLHTTADASLQDEGGHHSSALFVQSVPWQPAGSSWDAELDGYVDHLLGICDRFAPGTSDLVADTFALTPPGIEAHFGIRHGHIHHVDNTFALDQRMPYVTDLDGLYACSAGCHPGGSVIGAAGHNAAKRVLADLGR
;
A
#
# COMPACT_ATOMS: atom_id res chain seq x y z
N VAL A 1 5.58 -7.91 32.26
CA VAL A 1 6.69 -8.87 32.40
C VAL A 1 7.45 -8.83 31.08
N THR A 2 8.59 -8.14 31.04
CA THR A 2 9.54 -8.22 29.91
C THR A 2 10.10 -9.64 29.96
N SER A 3 9.59 -10.54 29.11
CA SER A 3 10.21 -11.85 28.94
C SER A 3 11.60 -11.66 28.37
N GLU A 4 12.58 -12.33 28.94
CA GLU A 4 13.95 -12.36 28.43
C GLU A 4 13.95 -12.94 27.00
N LEU A 5 14.76 -12.34 26.11
CA LEU A 5 14.90 -12.83 24.75
C LEU A 5 15.44 -14.27 24.77
N PRO A 6 14.77 -15.25 24.13
CA PRO A 6 15.21 -16.64 24.19
C PRO A 6 16.46 -16.87 23.35
N SER A 7 17.27 -17.85 23.74
CA SER A 7 18.45 -18.26 22.96
C SER A 7 18.11 -19.23 21.82
N ARG A 8 16.87 -19.76 21.79
CA ARG A 8 16.40 -20.74 20.79
C ARG A 8 14.89 -20.60 20.54
N ALA A 9 14.48 -20.93 19.31
CA ALA A 9 13.09 -21.11 18.88
C ALA A 9 13.01 -22.19 17.79
N ASP A 10 11.80 -22.65 17.45
CA ASP A 10 11.59 -23.47 16.24
C ASP A 10 11.64 -22.59 15.00
N VAL A 11 10.99 -21.43 15.06
CA VAL A 11 10.91 -20.44 13.97
C VAL A 11 11.20 -19.04 14.50
N ILE A 12 12.05 -18.31 13.78
CA ILE A 12 12.25 -16.87 13.99
C ILE A 12 11.58 -16.13 12.82
N VAL A 13 10.76 -15.13 13.15
CA VAL A 13 10.19 -14.21 12.17
C VAL A 13 10.88 -12.85 12.30
N VAL A 14 11.50 -12.37 11.21
CA VAL A 14 12.25 -11.12 11.18
C VAL A 14 11.34 -9.99 10.72
N GLY A 15 11.14 -8.99 11.59
CA GLY A 15 10.19 -7.89 11.41
C GLY A 15 8.81 -8.21 11.99
N ALA A 16 8.10 -7.18 12.47
CA ALA A 16 6.73 -7.27 13.00
C ALA A 16 5.73 -6.45 12.17
N GLY A 17 5.88 -6.43 10.84
CA GLY A 17 4.89 -5.93 9.92
C GLY A 17 3.68 -6.87 9.80
N HIS A 18 2.59 -6.42 9.17
CA HIS A 18 1.34 -7.18 9.08
C HIS A 18 1.52 -8.61 8.51
N ASN A 19 2.32 -8.78 7.45
CA ASN A 19 2.59 -10.10 6.87
C ASN A 19 3.35 -11.03 7.84
N SER A 20 4.36 -10.50 8.53
CA SER A 20 5.13 -11.23 9.55
C SER A 20 4.24 -11.71 10.69
N LEU A 21 3.35 -10.83 11.17
CA LEU A 21 2.42 -11.13 12.26
C LEU A 21 1.38 -12.18 11.84
N VAL A 22 0.93 -12.15 10.58
CA VAL A 22 0.09 -13.21 10.00
C VAL A 22 0.85 -14.54 9.97
N ALA A 23 2.09 -14.57 9.43
CA ALA A 23 2.91 -15.77 9.38
C ALA A 23 3.15 -16.34 10.79
N ALA A 24 3.54 -15.49 11.75
CA ALA A 24 3.74 -15.88 13.14
C ALA A 24 2.48 -16.50 13.76
N THR A 25 1.29 -15.96 13.44
CA THR A 25 0.01 -16.50 13.94
C THR A 25 -0.24 -17.93 13.45
N PHE A 26 -0.08 -18.18 12.15
CA PHE A 26 -0.30 -19.51 11.58
C PHE A 26 0.70 -20.54 12.08
N LEU A 27 1.99 -20.17 12.14
CA LEU A 27 3.06 -21.05 12.62
C LEU A 27 2.89 -21.41 14.10
N ALA A 28 2.54 -20.42 14.95
CA ALA A 28 2.28 -20.66 16.36
C ALA A 28 1.01 -21.51 16.57
N ARG A 29 -0.05 -21.31 15.79
CA ARG A 29 -1.26 -22.18 15.83
C ARG A 29 -0.96 -23.62 15.44
N ALA A 30 0.05 -23.86 14.62
CA ALA A 30 0.54 -25.20 14.29
C ALA A 30 1.40 -25.85 15.40
N GLY A 31 1.57 -25.16 16.55
CA GLY A 31 2.29 -25.66 17.71
C GLY A 31 3.81 -25.47 17.66
N LEU A 32 4.30 -24.58 16.79
CA LEU A 32 5.73 -24.21 16.75
C LEU A 32 6.03 -23.13 17.80
N ASP A 33 7.24 -23.19 18.38
CA ASP A 33 7.77 -22.11 19.21
C ASP A 33 8.26 -20.98 18.30
N VAL A 34 7.47 -19.88 18.22
CA VAL A 34 7.70 -18.77 17.31
C VAL A 34 8.17 -17.53 18.05
N VAL A 35 9.30 -16.98 17.60
CA VAL A 35 9.86 -15.71 18.08
C VAL A 35 9.85 -14.69 16.95
N VAL A 36 9.21 -13.55 17.18
CA VAL A 36 9.22 -12.40 16.26
C VAL A 36 10.19 -11.36 16.82
N VAL A 37 11.12 -10.88 16.01
CA VAL A 37 12.07 -9.81 16.35
C VAL A 37 11.84 -8.61 15.47
N GLU A 38 11.64 -7.44 16.09
CA GLU A 38 11.39 -6.17 15.43
C GLU A 38 12.48 -5.17 15.80
N ARG A 39 13.00 -4.45 14.81
CA ARG A 39 14.07 -3.47 15.04
C ARG A 39 13.60 -2.23 15.79
N ASP A 40 12.36 -1.77 15.50
CA ASP A 40 11.78 -0.57 16.10
C ASP A 40 11.20 -0.86 17.49
N HIS A 41 10.96 0.19 18.27
CA HIS A 41 10.26 0.11 19.57
C HIS A 41 8.75 -0.14 19.40
N VAL A 42 8.20 -0.04 18.17
CA VAL A 42 6.81 -0.27 17.81
C VAL A 42 6.68 -1.33 16.72
N ILE A 43 5.60 -2.10 16.78
CA ILE A 43 5.23 -3.08 15.75
C ILE A 43 4.43 -2.41 14.63
N GLY A 44 4.31 -3.07 13.48
CA GLY A 44 3.38 -2.71 12.43
C GLY A 44 4.02 -2.31 11.10
N GLY A 45 5.32 -2.03 11.09
CA GLY A 45 6.00 -1.53 9.88
C GLY A 45 5.35 -0.23 9.39
N ALA A 46 4.98 -0.15 8.11
CA ALA A 46 4.30 1.02 7.55
C ALA A 46 2.79 1.09 7.86
N ALA A 47 2.21 0.05 8.49
CA ALA A 47 0.82 0.06 8.95
C ALA A 47 0.75 0.35 10.46
N ARG A 48 1.17 1.55 10.85
CA ARG A 48 1.18 2.03 12.25
C ARG A 48 0.52 3.39 12.37
N THR A 49 0.07 3.74 13.57
CA THR A 49 -0.52 5.03 13.92
C THR A 49 0.36 5.71 14.95
N GLU A 50 0.78 6.95 14.68
CA GLU A 50 1.76 7.69 15.45
C GLU A 50 1.21 9.07 15.85
N GLN A 51 1.99 9.83 16.61
CA GLN A 51 1.75 11.25 16.93
C GLN A 51 2.92 12.08 16.37
N PRO A 52 2.96 12.32 15.04
CA PRO A 52 4.14 12.87 14.38
C PRO A 52 4.25 14.40 14.49
N PHE A 53 3.20 15.09 14.95
CA PHE A 53 3.09 16.54 14.90
C PHE A 53 3.62 17.19 16.18
N ALA A 54 4.78 17.83 16.09
CA ALA A 54 5.42 18.46 17.23
C ALA A 54 4.62 19.65 17.80
N LYS A 55 3.93 20.41 16.92
CA LYS A 55 3.12 21.57 17.30
C LYS A 55 1.68 21.21 17.70
N VAL A 56 1.24 19.98 17.42
CA VAL A 56 -0.12 19.51 17.73
C VAL A 56 -0.04 18.15 18.44
N PRO A 57 0.45 18.13 19.71
CA PRO A 57 0.59 16.91 20.48
C PRO A 57 -0.76 16.26 20.73
N GLY A 58 -0.84 14.93 20.66
CA GLY A 58 -2.08 14.18 20.83
C GLY A 58 -2.80 13.87 19.52
N LEU A 59 -2.60 14.65 18.47
CA LEU A 59 -3.17 14.34 17.15
C LEU A 59 -2.49 13.08 16.58
N ARG A 60 -3.31 12.07 16.27
CA ARG A 60 -2.85 10.77 15.76
C ARG A 60 -2.97 10.70 14.25
N GLN A 61 -1.96 10.09 13.62
CA GLN A 61 -1.85 9.94 12.17
C GLN A 61 -1.37 8.55 11.79
N SER A 62 -1.99 7.95 10.80
CA SER A 62 -1.42 6.80 10.09
C SER A 62 -0.38 7.31 9.09
N THR A 63 0.89 7.30 9.50
CA THR A 63 1.99 7.99 8.79
C THR A 63 2.42 7.32 7.50
N GLY A 64 2.22 6.01 7.37
CA GLY A 64 2.44 5.25 6.14
C GLY A 64 1.13 4.92 5.43
N SER A 65 0.65 3.69 5.55
CA SER A 65 -0.65 3.24 5.02
C SER A 65 -1.80 3.84 5.83
N TYR A 66 -2.94 4.16 5.20
CA TYR A 66 -4.08 4.80 5.85
C TYR A 66 -5.47 4.22 5.50
N LEU A 67 -5.54 3.26 4.58
CA LEU A 67 -6.78 2.54 4.23
C LEU A 67 -6.54 1.03 4.22
N LEU A 68 -7.59 0.27 4.47
CA LEU A 68 -7.61 -1.18 4.35
C LEU A 68 -8.64 -1.59 3.28
N GLY A 69 -8.22 -2.36 2.29
CA GLY A 69 -9.12 -2.82 1.22
C GLY A 69 -8.78 -4.21 0.72
N LEU A 70 -7.52 -4.50 0.57
CA LEU A 70 -7.02 -5.64 -0.19
C LEU A 70 -6.84 -6.93 0.64
N MET A 71 -7.08 -6.90 1.96
CA MET A 71 -7.03 -8.11 2.77
C MET A 71 -8.13 -9.10 2.33
N PRO A 72 -7.79 -10.35 1.98
CA PRO A 72 -8.78 -11.35 1.63
C PRO A 72 -9.75 -11.60 2.79
N PRO A 73 -11.07 -11.62 2.57
CA PRO A 73 -12.05 -11.91 3.62
C PRO A 73 -11.89 -13.33 4.19
N GLU A 74 -11.34 -14.25 3.42
CA GLU A 74 -10.97 -15.59 3.85
C GLU A 74 -9.91 -15.52 4.95
N LEU A 75 -8.87 -14.70 4.76
CA LEU A 75 -7.80 -14.52 5.73
C LEU A 75 -8.30 -13.82 7.01
N GLU A 76 -9.16 -12.81 6.87
CA GLU A 76 -9.80 -12.13 8.00
C GLU A 76 -10.55 -13.15 8.88
N ARG A 77 -11.34 -14.05 8.26
CA ARG A 77 -12.06 -15.12 8.96
C ARG A 77 -11.13 -16.16 9.60
N GLU A 78 -10.11 -16.64 8.86
CA GLU A 78 -9.14 -17.61 9.38
C GLU A 78 -8.38 -17.08 10.59
N LEU A 79 -8.06 -15.80 10.62
CA LEU A 79 -7.38 -15.16 11.75
C LEU A 79 -8.36 -14.76 12.87
N ASP A 80 -9.68 -14.85 12.67
CA ASP A 80 -10.72 -14.32 13.57
C ASP A 80 -10.47 -12.83 13.89
N LEU A 81 -10.16 -12.04 12.87
CA LEU A 81 -9.97 -10.59 13.04
C LEU A 81 -11.34 -9.92 13.18
N ARG A 82 -11.43 -9.01 14.14
CA ARG A 82 -12.60 -8.14 14.34
C ARG A 82 -12.15 -6.70 14.24
N LEU A 83 -11.90 -6.28 12.99
CA LEU A 83 -11.41 -4.95 12.72
C LEU A 83 -12.56 -3.93 12.78
N PRO A 84 -12.37 -2.78 13.42
CA PRO A 84 -13.38 -1.72 13.49
C PRO A 84 -13.43 -0.93 12.17
N LEU A 85 -13.91 -1.58 11.12
CA LEU A 85 -13.96 -1.02 9.77
C LEU A 85 -15.12 -0.02 9.61
N VAL A 86 -14.85 1.07 8.91
CA VAL A 86 -15.82 2.08 8.51
C VAL A 86 -15.85 2.14 7.00
N ARG A 87 -17.02 1.84 6.40
CA ARG A 87 -17.24 2.03 4.98
C ARG A 87 -17.21 3.52 4.66
N ARG A 88 -16.50 3.89 3.60
CA ARG A 88 -16.52 5.24 3.07
C ARG A 88 -17.72 5.41 2.12
N ASP A 89 -18.55 6.39 2.38
CA ASP A 89 -19.68 6.74 1.51
C ASP A 89 -19.95 8.24 1.62
N PRO A 90 -19.48 9.04 0.66
CA PRO A 90 -18.80 8.65 -0.57
C PRO A 90 -17.39 8.07 -0.33
N HIS A 91 -16.90 7.29 -1.31
CA HIS A 91 -15.56 6.69 -1.23
C HIS A 91 -14.53 7.38 -2.14
N TYR A 92 -14.98 8.15 -3.12
CA TYR A 92 -14.13 8.89 -4.04
C TYR A 92 -14.70 10.27 -4.36
N PHE A 93 -13.82 11.27 -4.49
CA PHE A 93 -14.17 12.63 -4.88
C PHE A 93 -13.13 13.19 -5.84
N LEU A 94 -13.55 13.55 -7.03
CA LEU A 94 -12.79 14.26 -8.04
C LEU A 94 -13.27 15.71 -8.10
N PRO A 95 -12.63 16.65 -7.39
CA PRO A 95 -12.93 18.07 -7.55
C PRO A 95 -12.37 18.60 -8.86
N THR A 96 -12.98 19.66 -9.38
CA THR A 96 -12.40 20.48 -10.44
C THR A 96 -12.23 21.93 -9.98
N THR A 97 -11.57 22.75 -10.78
CA THR A 97 -11.46 24.20 -10.55
C THR A 97 -12.64 24.98 -11.12
N THR A 98 -13.66 24.27 -11.60
CA THR A 98 -14.94 24.82 -12.12
C THR A 98 -16.09 24.38 -11.21
N ASP A 99 -17.31 24.38 -11.73
CA ASP A 99 -18.52 23.88 -11.06
C ASP A 99 -18.78 22.38 -11.28
N ARG A 100 -17.91 21.69 -12.02
CA ARG A 100 -18.00 20.24 -12.25
C ARG A 100 -17.29 19.47 -11.13
N TYR A 101 -17.80 18.31 -10.81
CA TYR A 101 -17.17 17.38 -9.86
C TYR A 101 -17.72 15.97 -10.06
N LEU A 102 -17.03 14.98 -9.45
CA LEU A 102 -17.54 13.62 -9.37
C LEU A 102 -17.41 13.11 -7.92
N VAL A 103 -18.53 12.75 -7.31
CA VAL A 103 -18.58 12.10 -6.00
C VAL A 103 -19.15 10.70 -6.18
N MET A 104 -18.31 9.69 -5.98
CA MET A 104 -18.69 8.29 -6.12
C MET A 104 -19.04 7.69 -4.75
N GLY A 105 -20.22 7.12 -4.64
CA GLY A 105 -20.73 6.51 -3.41
C GLY A 105 -21.44 5.18 -3.65
N SER A 106 -22.17 4.73 -2.64
CA SER A 106 -22.94 3.48 -2.70
C SER A 106 -24.16 3.58 -3.60
N ASP A 107 -24.71 4.78 -3.80
CA ASP A 107 -25.79 5.01 -4.77
C ASP A 107 -25.20 5.12 -6.19
N ARG A 108 -25.16 3.97 -6.87
CA ARG A 108 -24.69 3.87 -8.27
C ARG A 108 -25.52 4.75 -9.22
N ALA A 109 -26.82 4.90 -8.98
CA ALA A 109 -27.66 5.74 -9.81
C ALA A 109 -27.33 7.23 -9.63
N ALA A 110 -26.98 7.66 -8.41
CA ALA A 110 -26.50 9.02 -8.16
C ALA A 110 -25.15 9.26 -8.84
N THR A 111 -24.21 8.32 -8.74
CA THR A 111 -22.92 8.39 -9.43
C THR A 111 -23.11 8.50 -10.95
N ARG A 112 -23.95 7.64 -11.54
CA ARG A 112 -24.23 7.68 -12.98
C ARG A 112 -24.83 9.02 -13.41
N ARG A 113 -25.78 9.59 -12.62
CA ARG A 113 -26.34 10.92 -12.93
C ARG A 113 -25.25 12.00 -12.98
N GLN A 114 -24.25 11.98 -12.09
CA GLN A 114 -23.14 12.93 -12.11
C GLN A 114 -22.24 12.75 -13.34
N PHE A 115 -21.96 11.51 -13.76
CA PHE A 115 -21.25 11.27 -15.01
C PHE A 115 -21.99 11.91 -16.19
N VAL A 116 -23.30 11.68 -16.31
CA VAL A 116 -24.13 12.25 -17.39
C VAL A 116 -24.18 13.78 -17.32
N GLU A 117 -24.33 14.35 -16.12
CA GLU A 117 -24.48 15.79 -15.92
C GLU A 117 -23.18 16.56 -16.16
N PHE A 118 -22.06 16.09 -15.59
CA PHE A 118 -20.80 16.82 -15.55
C PHE A 118 -19.78 16.37 -16.60
N PHE A 119 -19.95 15.20 -17.19
CA PHE A 119 -19.10 14.65 -18.21
C PHE A 119 -19.92 14.26 -19.45
N SER A 120 -20.29 12.98 -19.60
CA SER A 120 -21.16 12.55 -20.72
C SER A 120 -21.88 11.23 -20.41
N GLU A 121 -22.93 10.93 -21.21
CA GLU A 121 -23.56 9.61 -21.18
C GLU A 121 -22.61 8.51 -21.64
N ALA A 122 -21.71 8.82 -22.60
CA ALA A 122 -20.68 7.90 -23.06
C ALA A 122 -19.69 7.54 -21.94
N ASP A 123 -19.29 8.50 -21.10
CA ASP A 123 -18.43 8.25 -19.93
C ASP A 123 -19.15 7.39 -18.89
N ALA A 124 -20.44 7.61 -18.67
CA ALA A 124 -21.23 6.79 -17.75
C ALA A 124 -21.34 5.33 -18.23
N ASP A 125 -21.55 5.12 -19.53
CA ASP A 125 -21.61 3.79 -20.14
C ASP A 125 -20.23 3.10 -20.14
N ALA A 126 -19.15 3.85 -20.33
CA ALA A 126 -17.78 3.37 -20.25
C ALA A 126 -17.44 2.93 -18.81
N ASP A 127 -17.82 3.72 -17.80
CA ASP A 127 -17.66 3.35 -16.38
C ASP A 127 -18.41 2.06 -16.06
N ASP A 128 -19.66 1.93 -16.47
CA ASP A 128 -20.46 0.72 -16.22
C ASP A 128 -19.79 -0.54 -16.85
N ARG A 129 -19.23 -0.43 -18.07
CA ARG A 129 -18.49 -1.54 -18.72
C ARG A 129 -17.18 -1.86 -17.97
N LEU A 130 -16.40 -0.85 -17.61
CA LEU A 130 -15.16 -1.01 -16.86
C LEU A 130 -15.41 -1.71 -15.52
N GLN A 131 -16.38 -1.22 -14.74
CA GLN A 131 -16.69 -1.79 -13.43
C GLN A 131 -17.20 -3.24 -13.53
N ALA A 132 -17.95 -3.58 -14.57
CA ALA A 132 -18.40 -4.94 -14.80
C ALA A 132 -17.23 -5.89 -15.14
N GLU A 133 -16.33 -5.49 -16.03
CA GLU A 133 -15.19 -6.30 -16.44
C GLU A 133 -14.19 -6.51 -15.30
N ILE A 134 -13.77 -5.41 -14.64
CA ILE A 134 -12.81 -5.49 -13.54
C ILE A 134 -13.39 -6.24 -12.33
N GLY A 135 -14.70 -6.09 -12.08
CA GLY A 135 -15.39 -6.85 -11.05
C GLY A 135 -15.39 -8.35 -11.30
N ALA A 136 -15.61 -8.77 -12.55
CA ALA A 136 -15.55 -10.18 -12.94
C ALA A 136 -14.12 -10.75 -12.80
N LEU A 137 -13.09 -10.01 -13.26
CA LEU A 137 -11.69 -10.41 -13.10
C LEU A 137 -11.29 -10.52 -11.62
N ARG A 138 -11.70 -9.55 -10.79
CA ARG A 138 -11.49 -9.58 -9.34
C ARG A 138 -12.04 -10.85 -8.71
N ASP A 139 -13.29 -11.17 -9.02
CA ASP A 139 -13.97 -12.30 -8.42
C ASP A 139 -13.35 -13.64 -8.84
N ASP A 140 -12.92 -13.74 -10.11
CA ASP A 140 -12.24 -14.92 -10.64
C ASP A 140 -10.81 -15.07 -10.05
N LEU A 141 -10.04 -13.97 -9.93
CA LEU A 141 -8.66 -14.00 -9.46
C LEU A 141 -8.55 -14.19 -7.93
N ALA A 142 -9.62 -13.93 -7.18
CA ALA A 142 -9.60 -13.90 -5.72
C ALA A 142 -8.93 -15.14 -5.06
N PRO A 143 -9.17 -16.39 -5.51
CA PRO A 143 -8.55 -17.57 -4.90
C PRO A 143 -7.03 -17.62 -5.09
N ALA A 144 -6.49 -17.00 -6.16
CA ALA A 144 -5.05 -16.98 -6.45
C ALA A 144 -4.25 -16.21 -5.39
N TRP A 145 -4.87 -15.25 -4.69
CA TRP A 145 -4.19 -14.43 -3.69
C TRP A 145 -3.74 -15.20 -2.46
N LEU A 146 -4.43 -16.29 -2.09
CA LEU A 146 -4.08 -17.17 -0.98
C LEU A 146 -3.45 -18.48 -1.46
N ALA A 147 -2.81 -18.48 -2.64
CA ALA A 147 -2.14 -19.62 -3.24
C ALA A 147 -0.69 -19.28 -3.62
N GLU A 148 0.10 -20.30 -3.93
CA GLU A 148 1.42 -20.13 -4.54
C GLU A 148 1.26 -19.43 -5.91
N PRO A 149 2.11 -18.43 -6.22
CA PRO A 149 2.03 -17.75 -7.52
C PRO A 149 2.43 -18.68 -8.67
N MET A 150 1.81 -18.43 -9.82
CA MET A 150 2.08 -19.12 -11.07
C MET A 150 2.33 -18.10 -12.18
N PRO A 151 2.90 -18.50 -13.33
CA PRO A 151 2.95 -17.65 -14.52
C PRO A 151 1.57 -17.08 -14.88
N VAL A 152 1.58 -15.92 -15.54
CA VAL A 152 0.33 -15.18 -15.86
C VAL A 152 -0.64 -16.06 -16.66
N GLU A 153 -0.16 -16.78 -17.67
CA GLU A 153 -0.97 -17.64 -18.51
C GLU A 153 -1.58 -18.82 -17.74
N ASP A 154 -0.78 -19.47 -16.88
CA ASP A 154 -1.24 -20.58 -16.03
C ASP A 154 -2.29 -20.09 -15.02
N THR A 155 -2.09 -18.86 -14.49
CA THR A 155 -3.07 -18.19 -13.62
C THR A 155 -4.38 -17.93 -14.36
N ALA A 156 -4.29 -17.43 -15.61
CA ALA A 156 -5.46 -17.21 -16.46
C ALA A 156 -6.22 -18.50 -16.72
N GLU A 157 -5.50 -19.57 -17.07
CA GLU A 157 -6.13 -20.86 -17.35
C GLU A 157 -6.82 -21.46 -16.12
N ARG A 158 -6.19 -21.33 -14.96
CA ARG A 158 -6.67 -21.96 -13.72
C ARG A 158 -7.82 -21.23 -13.06
N TYR A 159 -7.80 -19.89 -13.05
CA TYR A 159 -8.70 -19.09 -12.21
C TYR A 159 -9.69 -18.25 -13.03
N ILE A 160 -9.29 -17.79 -14.23
CA ILE A 160 -10.08 -16.83 -14.99
C ILE A 160 -11.05 -17.57 -15.92
N ARG A 161 -12.30 -17.13 -15.96
CA ARG A 161 -13.30 -17.63 -16.90
C ARG A 161 -12.83 -17.50 -18.34
N PRO A 162 -13.16 -18.46 -19.22
CA PRO A 162 -12.58 -18.56 -20.56
C PRO A 162 -12.67 -17.26 -21.38
N GLU A 163 -13.80 -16.56 -21.30
CA GLU A 163 -14.06 -15.34 -22.06
C GLU A 163 -13.23 -14.13 -21.65
N LEU A 164 -12.62 -14.14 -20.44
CA LEU A 164 -11.78 -13.06 -19.91
C LEU A 164 -10.30 -13.38 -19.83
N ARG A 165 -9.86 -14.59 -20.25
CA ARG A 165 -8.46 -15.02 -20.12
C ARG A 165 -7.50 -14.15 -20.93
N GLU A 166 -7.84 -13.83 -22.17
CA GLU A 166 -7.03 -12.93 -23.01
C GLU A 166 -6.98 -11.53 -22.41
N THR A 167 -8.13 -10.97 -22.01
CA THR A 167 -8.22 -9.69 -21.33
C THR A 167 -7.37 -9.65 -20.06
N PHE A 168 -7.37 -10.71 -19.24
CA PHE A 168 -6.56 -10.80 -18.04
C PHE A 168 -5.05 -10.78 -18.36
N VAL A 169 -4.61 -11.58 -19.32
CA VAL A 169 -3.20 -11.64 -19.73
C VAL A 169 -2.73 -10.29 -20.28
N ASP A 170 -3.54 -9.68 -21.15
CA ASP A 170 -3.25 -8.37 -21.75
C ASP A 170 -3.20 -7.27 -20.69
N LEU A 171 -4.14 -7.28 -19.74
CA LEU A 171 -4.15 -6.32 -18.63
C LEU A 171 -2.92 -6.48 -17.73
N VAL A 172 -2.60 -7.71 -17.30
CA VAL A 172 -1.48 -7.95 -16.37
C VAL A 172 -0.12 -7.63 -16.99
N ARG A 173 0.06 -7.92 -18.30
CA ARG A 173 1.32 -7.67 -19.02
C ARG A 173 1.40 -6.29 -19.63
N GLY A 174 0.26 -5.68 -19.91
CA GLY A 174 0.13 -4.41 -20.60
C GLY A 174 0.20 -3.20 -19.67
N ASP A 175 -0.07 -2.06 -20.24
CA ASP A 175 -0.13 -0.79 -19.54
C ASP A 175 -1.58 -0.34 -19.33
N VAL A 176 -1.77 0.51 -18.29
CA VAL A 176 -3.11 0.96 -17.90
C VAL A 176 -3.73 1.90 -18.92
N ALA A 177 -2.94 2.71 -19.65
CA ALA A 177 -3.47 3.62 -20.65
C ALA A 177 -4.12 2.83 -21.79
N THR A 178 -3.40 1.84 -22.36
CA THR A 178 -3.93 0.93 -23.39
C THR A 178 -5.17 0.15 -22.91
N TYR A 179 -5.19 -0.28 -21.64
CA TYR A 179 -6.36 -0.96 -21.09
C TYR A 179 -7.59 -0.04 -21.03
N LEU A 180 -7.42 1.19 -20.56
CA LEU A 180 -8.51 2.17 -20.44
C LEU A 180 -9.01 2.66 -21.80
N ASP A 181 -8.16 2.76 -22.82
CA ASP A 181 -8.54 3.15 -24.18
C ASP A 181 -9.63 2.23 -24.78
N ARG A 182 -9.70 0.97 -24.35
CA ARG A 182 -10.72 -0.01 -24.78
C ARG A 182 -12.16 0.40 -24.44
N PHE A 183 -12.33 1.25 -23.42
CA PHE A 183 -13.64 1.68 -22.94
C PHE A 183 -14.15 2.95 -23.64
N GLU A 184 -13.31 3.63 -24.40
CA GLU A 184 -13.67 4.81 -25.21
C GLU A 184 -14.30 5.94 -24.36
N PHE A 185 -13.71 6.24 -23.18
CA PHE A 185 -14.13 7.41 -22.41
C PHE A 185 -14.00 8.68 -23.24
N ALA A 186 -15.03 9.52 -23.21
CA ALA A 186 -15.02 10.81 -23.91
C ALA A 186 -14.17 11.87 -23.14
N SER A 187 -14.07 11.73 -21.82
CA SER A 187 -13.35 12.65 -20.95
C SER A 187 -11.96 12.13 -20.59
N GLU A 188 -10.89 12.81 -21.05
CA GLU A 188 -9.51 12.52 -20.60
C GLU A 188 -9.35 12.62 -19.07
N LEU A 189 -10.13 13.47 -18.39
CA LEU A 189 -10.06 13.60 -16.94
C LEU A 189 -10.49 12.31 -16.24
N ILE A 190 -11.51 11.61 -16.78
CA ILE A 190 -11.94 10.31 -16.25
C ILE A 190 -10.88 9.23 -16.53
N VAL A 191 -10.27 9.22 -17.71
CA VAL A 191 -9.17 8.31 -18.03
C VAL A 191 -8.00 8.53 -17.07
N ALA A 192 -7.58 9.80 -16.87
CA ALA A 192 -6.51 10.14 -15.94
C ALA A 192 -6.84 9.75 -14.50
N MET A 193 -8.09 9.95 -14.07
CA MET A 193 -8.57 9.53 -12.75
C MET A 193 -8.31 8.03 -12.52
N TYR A 194 -8.74 7.17 -13.44
CA TYR A 194 -8.52 5.73 -13.32
C TYR A 194 -7.05 5.33 -13.45
N ALA A 195 -6.33 5.94 -14.41
CA ALA A 195 -4.91 5.63 -14.64
C ALA A 195 -4.06 5.92 -13.40
N VAL A 196 -4.30 7.04 -12.69
CA VAL A 196 -3.48 7.41 -11.53
C VAL A 196 -3.94 6.75 -10.24
N THR A 197 -5.26 6.63 -9.99
CA THR A 197 -5.77 6.06 -8.74
C THR A 197 -5.38 4.60 -8.58
N ASP A 198 -5.53 3.82 -9.63
CA ASP A 198 -5.34 2.36 -9.57
C ASP A 198 -4.14 1.89 -10.39
N GLY A 199 -3.85 2.54 -11.53
CA GLY A 199 -2.83 2.09 -12.47
C GLY A 199 -1.40 2.36 -12.03
N ILE A 200 -1.08 3.59 -11.65
CA ILE A 200 0.30 3.98 -11.31
C ILE A 200 0.53 4.29 -9.83
N SER A 201 -0.48 4.12 -8.98
CA SER A 201 -0.40 4.45 -7.56
C SER A 201 0.77 3.74 -6.87
N GLY A 202 1.74 4.53 -6.39
CA GLY A 202 2.92 4.06 -5.67
C GLY A 202 3.97 3.34 -6.52
N LEU A 203 3.87 3.36 -7.86
CA LEU A 203 4.79 2.69 -8.77
C LEU A 203 5.94 3.60 -9.23
N HIS A 204 7.02 2.98 -9.62
CA HIS A 204 8.08 3.60 -10.42
C HIS A 204 7.74 3.47 -11.91
N ALA A 205 6.62 4.03 -12.32
CA ALA A 205 6.05 3.85 -13.66
C ALA A 205 5.17 5.02 -14.07
N GLY A 206 5.09 5.26 -15.36
CA GLY A 206 4.06 6.11 -15.99
C GLY A 206 2.90 5.27 -16.55
N PRO A 207 1.83 5.91 -17.04
CA PRO A 207 0.61 5.23 -17.45
C PRO A 207 0.80 4.27 -18.64
N ASP A 208 1.82 4.52 -19.47
CA ASP A 208 2.17 3.70 -20.65
C ASP A 208 3.25 2.63 -20.33
N THR A 209 3.59 2.42 -19.07
CA THR A 209 4.59 1.43 -18.67
C THR A 209 3.94 0.06 -18.55
N PRO A 210 4.50 -0.99 -19.20
CA PRO A 210 4.01 -2.37 -19.06
C PRO A 210 3.97 -2.83 -17.59
N GLY A 211 2.92 -3.58 -17.23
CA GLY A 211 2.67 -4.05 -15.88
C GLY A 211 1.84 -3.09 -15.01
N THR A 212 1.59 -1.84 -15.43
CA THR A 212 0.69 -0.93 -14.70
C THR A 212 -0.75 -1.41 -14.72
N GLY A 213 -1.15 -2.19 -15.73
CA GLY A 213 -2.43 -2.88 -15.76
C GLY A 213 -2.56 -3.94 -14.64
N HIS A 214 -1.47 -4.61 -14.24
CA HIS A 214 -1.49 -5.49 -13.08
C HIS A 214 -1.79 -4.70 -11.79
N ASN A 215 -1.16 -3.54 -11.59
CA ASN A 215 -1.45 -2.72 -10.43
C ASN A 215 -2.91 -2.24 -10.43
N PHE A 216 -3.45 -1.86 -11.61
CA PHE A 216 -4.84 -1.49 -11.76
C PHE A 216 -5.79 -2.61 -11.28
N LEU A 217 -5.55 -3.85 -11.70
CA LEU A 217 -6.32 -5.00 -11.24
C LEU A 217 -6.13 -5.23 -9.72
N ALA A 218 -4.89 -5.18 -9.22
CA ALA A 218 -4.57 -5.40 -7.82
C ALA A 218 -5.28 -4.39 -6.90
N HIS A 219 -5.32 -3.10 -7.26
CA HIS A 219 -6.02 -2.07 -6.50
C HIS A 219 -7.54 -2.28 -6.45
N ASN A 220 -8.10 -2.95 -7.43
CA ASN A 220 -9.53 -3.27 -7.51
C ASN A 220 -9.91 -4.59 -6.80
N MET A 221 -8.96 -5.26 -6.12
CA MET A 221 -9.23 -6.51 -5.38
C MET A 221 -9.91 -6.30 -4.02
N CYS A 222 -10.60 -5.19 -3.80
CA CYS A 222 -11.31 -4.88 -2.56
C CYS A 222 -12.53 -5.79 -2.35
N ARG A 223 -12.45 -6.74 -1.40
CA ARG A 223 -13.47 -7.76 -1.14
C ARG A 223 -13.90 -7.86 0.33
N LEU A 224 -13.41 -6.99 1.21
CA LEU A 224 -13.77 -7.01 2.63
C LEU A 224 -15.29 -6.89 2.80
N PRO A 225 -15.90 -7.62 3.75
CA PRO A 225 -17.33 -7.57 4.01
C PRO A 225 -17.81 -6.14 4.29
N GLY A 226 -18.85 -5.71 3.60
CA GLY A 226 -19.41 -4.36 3.75
C GLY A 226 -18.66 -3.26 3.01
N SER A 227 -17.52 -3.54 2.35
CA SER A 227 -16.75 -2.53 1.59
C SER A 227 -17.48 -2.04 0.34
N GLY A 228 -18.30 -2.89 -0.28
CA GLY A 228 -18.92 -2.60 -1.58
C GLY A 228 -17.91 -2.47 -2.72
N GLY A 229 -16.75 -3.13 -2.60
CA GLY A 229 -15.67 -3.08 -3.60
C GLY A 229 -14.72 -1.90 -3.41
N THR A 230 -14.74 -1.21 -2.26
CA THR A 230 -13.92 -0.03 -2.00
C THR A 230 -13.03 -0.21 -0.77
N TRP A 231 -12.02 0.64 -0.66
CA TRP A 231 -11.15 0.74 0.52
C TRP A 231 -11.90 1.31 1.72
N MET A 232 -11.58 0.82 2.92
CA MET A 232 -12.25 1.19 4.17
C MET A 232 -11.29 1.94 5.11
N ILE A 233 -11.86 2.78 5.98
CA ILE A 233 -11.15 3.37 7.12
C ILE A 233 -11.15 2.38 8.28
N VAL A 234 -10.06 2.34 9.04
CA VAL A 234 -9.94 1.57 10.28
C VAL A 234 -9.96 2.53 11.45
N ARG A 235 -10.95 2.42 12.34
CA ARG A 235 -11.00 3.27 13.54
C ARG A 235 -9.78 3.05 14.43
N GLY A 236 -9.19 4.14 14.91
CA GLY A 236 -7.93 4.14 15.65
C GLY A 236 -6.70 4.15 14.74
N GLY A 237 -6.92 4.20 13.42
CA GLY A 237 -5.87 4.19 12.39
C GLY A 237 -5.34 2.79 12.07
N MET A 238 -4.38 2.73 11.14
CA MET A 238 -3.87 1.45 10.62
C MET A 238 -3.08 0.63 11.65
N GLY A 239 -2.55 1.27 12.68
CA GLY A 239 -1.94 0.56 13.83
C GLY A 239 -2.90 -0.41 14.52
N THR A 240 -4.22 -0.16 14.45
CA THR A 240 -5.24 -1.08 14.99
C THR A 240 -5.23 -2.43 14.25
N VAL A 241 -4.98 -2.45 12.95
CA VAL A 241 -4.88 -3.70 12.16
C VAL A 241 -3.72 -4.55 12.67
N THR A 242 -2.53 -3.97 12.73
CA THR A 242 -1.32 -4.69 13.14
C THR A 242 -1.33 -5.09 14.61
N ALA A 243 -1.86 -4.24 15.49
CA ALA A 243 -2.07 -4.59 16.90
C ALA A 243 -3.03 -5.77 17.05
N THR A 244 -4.15 -5.79 16.30
CA THR A 244 -5.11 -6.90 16.33
C THR A 244 -4.47 -8.21 15.85
N ILE A 245 -3.69 -8.19 14.76
CA ILE A 245 -2.97 -9.38 14.28
C ILE A 245 -1.91 -9.82 15.30
N ALA A 246 -1.17 -8.89 15.91
CA ALA A 246 -0.19 -9.20 16.95
C ALA A 246 -0.81 -9.88 18.17
N ASP A 247 -2.02 -9.44 18.57
CA ASP A 247 -2.75 -10.08 19.66
C ASP A 247 -3.20 -11.51 19.30
N ARG A 248 -3.54 -11.78 18.04
CA ARG A 248 -3.79 -13.15 17.56
C ARG A 248 -2.51 -13.99 17.59
N ALA A 249 -1.37 -13.43 17.15
CA ALA A 249 -0.08 -14.12 17.21
C ALA A 249 0.30 -14.46 18.67
N ARG A 250 0.19 -13.50 19.61
CA ARG A 250 0.45 -13.72 21.05
C ARG A 250 -0.50 -14.75 21.63
N SER A 251 -1.79 -14.68 21.30
CA SER A 251 -2.80 -15.64 21.77
C SER A 251 -2.54 -17.06 21.25
N ALA A 252 -1.89 -17.20 20.09
CA ALA A 252 -1.44 -18.47 19.53
C ALA A 252 -0.13 -18.98 20.17
N GLY A 253 0.57 -18.15 20.96
CA GLY A 253 1.83 -18.51 21.64
C GLY A 253 3.08 -17.86 21.06
N ALA A 254 2.97 -17.04 20.01
CA ALA A 254 4.12 -16.31 19.48
C ALA A 254 4.62 -15.24 20.46
N ARG A 255 5.95 -15.12 20.59
CA ARG A 255 6.61 -14.11 21.42
C ARG A 255 7.16 -13.01 20.53
N ILE A 256 6.81 -11.75 20.81
CA ILE A 256 7.19 -10.59 20.00
C ILE A 256 8.13 -9.70 20.81
N PHE A 257 9.31 -9.42 20.28
CA PHE A 257 10.34 -8.59 20.88
C PHE A 257 10.63 -7.41 19.97
N THR A 258 10.44 -6.20 20.49
CA THR A 258 10.84 -4.93 19.87
C THR A 258 12.28 -4.58 20.26
N ASP A 259 12.82 -3.49 19.69
CA ASP A 259 14.19 -3.02 19.94
C ASP A 259 15.22 -4.16 19.75
N SER A 260 14.99 -5.00 18.74
CA SER A 260 15.78 -6.22 18.47
C SER A 260 16.16 -6.31 16.99
N PRO A 261 16.97 -5.34 16.49
CA PRO A 261 17.40 -5.32 15.09
C PRO A 261 18.29 -6.54 14.77
N VAL A 262 18.00 -7.17 13.63
CA VAL A 262 18.77 -8.31 13.10
C VAL A 262 19.86 -7.78 12.19
N ASP A 263 21.13 -8.09 12.49
CA ASP A 263 22.28 -7.76 11.66
C ASP A 263 22.58 -8.85 10.62
N ALA A 264 22.35 -10.11 10.99
CA ALA A 264 22.64 -11.22 10.09
C ALA A 264 21.75 -12.44 10.34
N ILE A 265 21.39 -13.13 9.27
CA ILE A 265 20.87 -14.50 9.30
C ILE A 265 22.08 -15.42 9.29
N THR A 266 22.26 -16.18 10.38
CA THR A 266 23.41 -17.09 10.53
C THR A 266 23.17 -18.40 9.80
N THR A 267 24.23 -18.99 9.27
CA THR A 267 24.17 -20.27 8.54
C THR A 267 25.26 -21.24 9.00
N SER A 268 24.97 -22.51 8.88
CA SER A 268 25.91 -23.58 9.12
C SER A 268 25.66 -24.73 8.15
N GLY A 269 26.68 -25.16 7.40
CA GLY A 269 26.58 -26.25 6.43
C GLY A 269 25.54 -25.98 5.30
N GLY A 270 25.37 -24.72 4.87
CA GLY A 270 24.43 -24.35 3.83
C GLY A 270 22.96 -24.26 4.28
N LYS A 271 22.70 -24.29 5.57
CA LYS A 271 21.39 -24.20 6.20
C LYS A 271 21.31 -23.02 7.17
N VAL A 272 20.11 -22.52 7.40
CA VAL A 272 19.87 -21.52 8.44
C VAL A 272 20.21 -22.07 9.82
N GLY A 273 20.91 -21.26 10.63
CA GLY A 273 21.24 -21.55 12.03
C GLY A 273 20.53 -20.64 13.03
N GLY A 274 19.94 -19.55 12.56
CA GLY A 274 19.22 -18.54 13.36
C GLY A 274 19.53 -17.12 12.94
N VAL A 275 19.51 -16.18 13.89
CA VAL A 275 19.81 -14.77 13.69
C VAL A 275 20.82 -14.23 14.69
N ALA A 276 21.63 -13.27 14.25
CA ALA A 276 22.46 -12.42 15.11
C ALA A 276 21.83 -11.03 15.19
N LEU A 277 21.71 -10.50 16.40
CA LEU A 277 21.18 -9.16 16.66
C LEU A 277 22.30 -8.13 16.76
N SER A 278 22.01 -6.86 16.54
CA SER A 278 22.99 -5.76 16.56
C SER A 278 23.65 -5.55 17.92
N ASP A 279 23.06 -6.04 19.01
CA ASP A 279 23.63 -5.98 20.36
C ASP A 279 24.53 -7.19 20.71
N GLY A 280 24.78 -8.06 19.73
CA GLY A 280 25.60 -9.25 19.86
C GLY A 280 24.91 -10.50 20.38
N ARG A 281 23.63 -10.42 20.77
CA ARG A 281 22.82 -11.60 21.13
C ARG A 281 22.52 -12.43 19.87
N THR A 282 22.32 -13.73 20.07
CA THR A 282 21.92 -14.66 19.00
C THR A 282 20.72 -15.48 19.40
N ILE A 283 19.88 -15.82 18.43
CA ILE A 283 18.79 -16.77 18.61
C ILE A 283 18.96 -17.88 17.59
N SER A 284 19.04 -19.12 18.06
CA SER A 284 19.18 -20.30 17.19
C SER A 284 17.80 -20.78 16.71
N ALA A 285 17.67 -21.07 15.43
CA ALA A 285 16.51 -21.72 14.84
C ALA A 285 16.91 -22.40 13.52
N SER A 286 16.21 -23.48 13.19
CA SER A 286 16.35 -24.14 11.88
C SER A 286 15.49 -23.51 10.79
N THR A 287 14.59 -22.59 11.15
CA THR A 287 13.69 -21.91 10.22
C THR A 287 13.64 -20.42 10.54
N VAL A 288 13.86 -19.60 9.52
CA VAL A 288 13.71 -18.14 9.58
C VAL A 288 12.74 -17.69 8.50
N VAL A 289 11.76 -16.87 8.87
CA VAL A 289 10.79 -16.25 7.95
C VAL A 289 11.05 -14.74 7.93
N ALA A 290 11.57 -14.24 6.83
CA ALA A 290 11.92 -12.84 6.67
C ALA A 290 10.72 -12.01 6.20
N GLY A 291 10.24 -11.10 7.07
CA GLY A 291 9.20 -10.13 6.74
C GLY A 291 9.74 -8.74 6.40
N CYS A 292 11.05 -8.52 6.49
CA CYS A 292 11.69 -7.34 5.94
C CYS A 292 11.60 -7.36 4.40
N ASP A 293 11.81 -6.21 3.76
CA ASP A 293 11.83 -6.17 2.30
C ASP A 293 12.96 -7.04 1.70
N PRO A 294 12.83 -7.49 0.44
CA PRO A 294 13.79 -8.43 -0.16
C PRO A 294 15.22 -7.88 -0.26
N PHE A 295 15.39 -6.57 -0.36
CA PHE A 295 16.72 -5.96 -0.51
C PHE A 295 17.42 -5.87 0.84
N THR A 296 16.71 -5.56 1.91
CA THR A 296 17.20 -5.71 3.29
C THR A 296 17.55 -7.17 3.57
N LEU A 297 16.72 -8.13 3.15
CA LEU A 297 17.03 -9.55 3.30
C LEU A 297 18.34 -9.91 2.58
N ALA A 298 18.57 -9.38 1.38
CA ALA A 298 19.80 -9.62 0.63
C ALA A 298 21.06 -9.06 1.31
N ASP A 299 20.91 -8.02 2.14
CA ASP A 299 22.02 -7.45 2.92
C ASP A 299 22.35 -8.31 4.15
N ILE A 300 21.35 -8.90 4.83
CA ILE A 300 21.52 -9.62 6.09
C ILE A 300 21.61 -11.15 5.93
N ALA A 301 21.39 -11.69 4.72
CA ALA A 301 21.43 -13.13 4.45
C ALA A 301 22.36 -13.48 3.29
N PRO A 302 23.07 -14.62 3.35
CA PRO A 302 23.89 -15.12 2.25
C PRO A 302 23.00 -15.80 1.19
N LEU A 303 22.17 -14.99 0.48
CA LEU A 303 21.27 -15.49 -0.56
C LEU A 303 22.08 -16.07 -1.75
N PRO A 304 21.55 -17.08 -2.46
CA PRO A 304 22.12 -17.58 -3.70
C PRO A 304 22.26 -16.49 -4.76
N ASP A 305 23.30 -16.61 -5.60
CA ASP A 305 23.60 -15.63 -6.64
C ASP A 305 22.44 -15.45 -7.63
N SER A 306 21.74 -16.54 -7.99
CA SER A 306 20.55 -16.51 -8.85
C SER A 306 19.46 -15.60 -8.30
N LEU A 307 19.16 -15.70 -6.99
CA LEU A 307 18.17 -14.87 -6.32
C LEU A 307 18.65 -13.41 -6.19
N ARG A 308 19.93 -13.19 -5.88
CA ARG A 308 20.51 -11.83 -5.85
C ARG A 308 20.42 -11.14 -7.20
N LEU A 309 20.70 -11.85 -8.31
CA LEU A 309 20.56 -11.33 -9.66
C LEU A 309 19.10 -11.02 -10.00
N HIS A 310 18.17 -11.89 -9.60
CA HIS A 310 16.74 -11.64 -9.77
C HIS A 310 16.30 -10.38 -9.03
N LEU A 311 16.66 -10.23 -7.75
CA LEU A 311 16.34 -9.05 -6.94
C LEU A 311 16.91 -7.77 -7.56
N ALA A 312 18.16 -7.80 -8.04
CA ALA A 312 18.76 -6.64 -8.71
C ALA A 312 17.98 -6.24 -9.98
N ALA A 313 17.42 -7.20 -10.72
CA ALA A 313 16.63 -6.93 -11.93
C ALA A 313 15.26 -6.29 -11.64
N ILE A 314 14.65 -6.64 -10.51
CA ILE A 314 13.30 -6.13 -10.12
C ILE A 314 13.34 -4.94 -9.16
N GLN A 315 14.53 -4.50 -8.74
CA GLN A 315 14.68 -3.34 -7.86
C GLN A 315 14.23 -2.06 -8.57
N ARG A 316 13.41 -1.26 -7.90
CA ARG A 316 13.01 0.08 -8.32
C ARG A 316 13.07 1.03 -7.14
N PRO A 317 13.45 2.31 -7.33
CA PRO A 317 13.34 3.30 -6.28
C PRO A 317 11.88 3.71 -6.07
N GLY A 318 11.54 4.10 -4.85
CA GLY A 318 10.24 4.66 -4.52
C GLY A 318 10.05 6.05 -5.14
N THR A 319 8.81 6.36 -5.45
CA THR A 319 8.39 7.63 -6.07
C THR A 319 7.34 8.36 -5.24
N THR A 320 7.13 7.95 -4.00
CA THR A 320 6.09 8.49 -3.13
C THR A 320 6.66 9.54 -2.19
N LEU A 321 6.04 10.72 -2.17
CA LEU A 321 6.16 11.70 -1.09
C LEU A 321 4.87 11.70 -0.29
N LYS A 322 4.95 11.43 1.01
CA LYS A 322 3.80 11.49 1.90
C LYS A 322 3.88 12.71 2.80
N VAL A 323 2.96 13.66 2.63
CA VAL A 323 2.86 14.86 3.46
C VAL A 323 1.69 14.68 4.43
N ASN A 324 1.99 14.39 5.69
CA ASN A 324 0.98 14.34 6.75
C ASN A 324 0.79 15.75 7.29
N LEU A 325 -0.48 16.15 7.51
CA LEU A 325 -0.89 17.50 7.88
C LEU A 325 -1.74 17.47 9.14
N ALA A 326 -1.43 18.34 10.09
CA ALA A 326 -2.32 18.73 11.17
C ALA A 326 -3.10 19.98 10.73
N MET A 327 -4.41 19.92 10.63
CA MET A 327 -5.23 21.02 10.13
C MET A 327 -6.15 21.58 11.22
N ARG A 328 -6.32 22.91 11.24
CA ARG A 328 -7.17 23.62 12.22
C ARG A 328 -8.66 23.48 11.89
N ASP A 329 -9.00 23.29 10.61
CA ASP A 329 -10.37 23.17 10.12
C ASP A 329 -10.36 22.38 8.79
N LEU A 330 -11.52 22.11 8.24
CA LEU A 330 -11.70 21.40 6.96
C LEU A 330 -11.64 22.36 5.79
N PRO A 331 -11.01 21.96 4.66
CA PRO A 331 -10.98 22.79 3.44
C PRO A 331 -12.36 22.93 2.82
N ARG A 332 -12.56 23.97 2.00
CA ARG A 332 -13.82 24.26 1.31
C ARG A 332 -13.63 24.25 -0.19
N PHE A 333 -14.09 23.18 -0.83
CA PHE A 333 -13.97 23.01 -2.27
C PHE A 333 -14.93 23.93 -3.02
N THR A 334 -14.40 24.71 -3.98
CA THR A 334 -15.19 25.69 -4.74
C THR A 334 -16.19 25.06 -5.72
N CYS A 335 -15.91 23.84 -6.19
CA CYS A 335 -16.80 23.12 -7.09
C CYS A 335 -18.06 22.55 -6.41
N LEU A 336 -18.08 22.47 -5.08
CA LEU A 336 -19.22 21.91 -4.35
C LEU A 336 -20.23 22.99 -3.98
N PRO A 337 -21.55 22.78 -4.22
CA PRO A 337 -22.57 23.65 -3.68
C PRO A 337 -22.60 23.63 -2.14
N PRO A 338 -23.08 24.71 -1.48
CA PRO A 338 -23.05 24.83 -0.02
C PRO A 338 -23.77 23.73 0.74
N ASP A 339 -24.73 23.07 0.13
CA ASP A 339 -25.57 22.00 0.66
C ASP A 339 -25.13 20.60 0.22
N ALA A 340 -24.00 20.49 -0.50
CA ALA A 340 -23.46 19.20 -0.92
C ALA A 340 -23.09 18.33 0.29
N PRO A 341 -23.24 17.00 0.20
CA PRO A 341 -22.72 16.09 1.19
C PRO A 341 -21.20 16.25 1.36
N SER A 342 -20.73 16.15 2.60
CA SER A 342 -19.29 16.23 2.89
C SER A 342 -18.51 15.12 2.17
N PRO A 343 -17.49 15.45 1.35
CA PRO A 343 -16.68 14.47 0.64
C PRO A 343 -15.51 13.92 1.48
N PHE A 344 -15.32 14.35 2.71
CA PHE A 344 -14.07 14.18 3.44
C PHE A 344 -13.77 12.74 3.89
N GLY A 345 -14.75 11.84 3.89
CA GLY A 345 -14.50 10.40 4.09
C GLY A 345 -13.91 9.69 2.87
N SER A 346 -13.86 10.36 1.72
CA SER A 346 -13.42 9.79 0.44
C SER A 346 -11.91 9.93 0.20
N THR A 347 -11.42 9.29 -0.85
CA THR A 347 -10.19 9.67 -1.53
C THR A 347 -10.49 10.91 -2.36
N ILE A 348 -9.86 12.03 -2.05
CA ILE A 348 -9.98 13.27 -2.82
C ILE A 348 -8.79 13.32 -3.77
N HIS A 349 -9.02 13.37 -5.07
CA HIS A 349 -7.94 13.29 -6.05
C HIS A 349 -7.79 14.59 -6.82
N LEU A 350 -6.65 15.26 -6.66
CA LEU A 350 -6.33 16.50 -7.37
C LEU A 350 -5.56 16.17 -8.65
N LEU A 351 -6.16 16.45 -9.79
CA LEU A 351 -5.60 16.22 -11.12
C LEU A 351 -5.50 17.51 -11.91
N SER A 352 -4.52 17.58 -12.81
CA SER A 352 -4.47 18.66 -13.80
C SER A 352 -5.73 18.64 -14.65
N GLN A 353 -6.30 19.84 -14.87
CA GLN A 353 -7.53 20.00 -15.65
C GLN A 353 -7.23 20.24 -17.14
N ASP A 354 -6.00 20.63 -17.47
CA ASP A 354 -5.54 20.88 -18.81
C ASP A 354 -4.82 19.64 -19.35
N SER A 355 -5.35 19.03 -20.42
CA SER A 355 -4.78 17.82 -21.04
C SER A 355 -4.34 16.77 -20.01
N PRO A 356 -5.26 16.21 -19.22
CA PRO A 356 -4.96 15.45 -18.00
C PRO A 356 -4.00 14.27 -18.24
N MET A 357 -4.19 13.47 -19.29
CA MET A 357 -3.31 12.35 -19.60
C MET A 357 -1.91 12.79 -20.07
N THR A 358 -1.83 13.92 -20.78
CA THR A 358 -0.53 14.53 -21.13
C THR A 358 0.20 14.97 -19.86
N ALA A 359 -0.49 15.64 -18.93
CA ALA A 359 0.10 16.06 -17.66
C ALA A 359 0.62 14.86 -16.84
N VAL A 360 -0.09 13.73 -16.81
CA VAL A 360 0.38 12.50 -16.15
C VAL A 360 1.66 11.96 -16.81
N ARG A 361 1.76 11.98 -18.14
CA ARG A 361 2.96 11.56 -18.86
C ARG A 361 4.14 12.51 -18.63
N GLU A 362 3.90 13.82 -18.64
CA GLU A 362 4.92 14.84 -18.36
C GLU A 362 5.44 14.72 -16.93
N MET A 363 4.55 14.55 -15.95
CA MET A 363 4.92 14.26 -14.57
C MET A 363 5.88 13.07 -14.47
N TRP A 364 5.61 11.97 -15.18
CA TRP A 364 6.49 10.80 -15.18
C TRP A 364 7.84 11.10 -15.86
N ASN A 365 7.85 11.85 -16.96
CA ASN A 365 9.08 12.29 -17.62
C ASN A 365 9.94 13.19 -16.69
N ASP A 366 9.32 14.02 -15.87
CA ASP A 366 10.02 14.82 -14.87
C ASP A 366 10.68 13.95 -13.82
N VAL A 367 9.97 12.97 -13.28
CA VAL A 367 10.52 12.01 -12.31
C VAL A 367 11.74 11.26 -12.88
N GLN A 368 11.63 10.76 -14.13
CA GLN A 368 12.73 10.08 -14.80
C GLN A 368 13.95 10.98 -14.99
N ALA A 369 13.73 12.27 -15.16
CA ALA A 369 14.79 13.29 -15.28
C ALA A 369 15.27 13.81 -13.91
N GLY A 370 14.74 13.30 -12.80
CA GLY A 370 15.04 13.75 -11.44
C GLY A 370 14.46 15.12 -11.10
N ARG A 371 13.50 15.62 -11.87
CA ARG A 371 12.82 16.88 -11.57
C ARG A 371 11.59 16.67 -10.70
N LEU A 372 11.31 17.64 -9.83
CA LEU A 372 10.06 17.71 -9.09
C LEU A 372 8.96 18.19 -10.04
N PRO A 373 7.86 17.44 -10.23
CA PRO A 373 6.79 17.85 -11.13
C PRO A 373 6.06 19.11 -10.63
N ASP A 374 5.72 20.00 -11.56
CA ASP A 374 4.92 21.19 -11.25
C ASP A 374 3.49 20.85 -10.81
N PHE A 375 2.93 19.78 -11.35
CA PHE A 375 1.63 19.26 -10.95
C PHE A 375 1.69 17.73 -10.81
N PRO A 376 2.17 17.21 -9.65
CA PRO A 376 2.09 15.79 -9.37
C PRO A 376 0.63 15.41 -9.11
N THR A 377 0.31 14.13 -9.23
CA THR A 377 -1.00 13.65 -8.78
C THR A 377 -1.04 13.58 -7.26
N ILE A 378 -2.12 14.05 -6.67
CA ILE A 378 -2.27 14.13 -5.21
C ILE A 378 -3.56 13.41 -4.81
N GLU A 379 -3.42 12.36 -4.00
CA GLU A 379 -4.55 11.82 -3.25
C GLU A 379 -4.59 12.48 -1.88
N TRP A 380 -5.69 13.11 -1.54
CA TRP A 380 -5.85 13.85 -0.30
C TRP A 380 -6.85 13.16 0.63
N TYR A 381 -6.49 12.99 1.88
CA TYR A 381 -7.27 12.28 2.89
C TYR A 381 -7.48 13.10 4.13
N LEU A 382 -8.70 13.04 4.72
CA LEU A 382 -9.07 13.69 5.98
C LEU A 382 -9.82 12.70 6.89
N HIS A 383 -9.07 11.80 7.52
CA HIS A 383 -9.64 10.64 8.21
C HIS A 383 -10.42 10.96 9.47
N THR A 384 -10.10 12.05 10.17
CA THR A 384 -10.77 12.45 11.40
C THR A 384 -12.25 12.79 11.24
N THR A 385 -12.72 13.04 10.02
CA THR A 385 -14.14 13.20 9.73
C THR A 385 -14.93 11.90 9.85
N ALA A 386 -14.28 10.77 9.61
CA ALA A 386 -14.84 9.43 9.77
C ALA A 386 -14.42 8.76 11.08
N ASP A 387 -13.32 9.23 11.71
CA ASP A 387 -12.77 8.69 12.94
C ASP A 387 -12.25 9.80 13.87
N ALA A 388 -13.13 10.37 14.67
CA ALA A 388 -12.79 11.41 15.65
C ALA A 388 -11.82 10.93 16.75
N SER A 389 -11.60 9.62 16.90
CA SER A 389 -10.64 9.10 17.89
C SER A 389 -9.18 9.44 17.57
N LEU A 390 -8.91 9.90 16.36
CA LEU A 390 -7.59 10.37 15.94
C LEU A 390 -7.31 11.82 16.34
N GLN A 391 -8.34 12.62 16.65
CA GLN A 391 -8.19 14.04 17.01
C GLN A 391 -7.49 14.21 18.36
N ASP A 392 -6.81 15.34 18.51
CA ASP A 392 -6.30 15.85 19.78
C ASP A 392 -7.41 16.54 20.57
N GLU A 393 -7.10 17.03 21.78
CA GLU A 393 -8.05 17.78 22.62
C GLU A 393 -8.47 19.13 21.99
N GLY A 394 -7.64 19.69 21.10
CA GLY A 394 -7.92 20.92 20.36
C GLY A 394 -8.89 20.73 19.18
N GLY A 395 -9.21 19.49 18.83
CA GLY A 395 -10.13 19.16 17.73
C GLY A 395 -9.49 19.30 16.34
N HIS A 396 -8.17 19.31 16.24
CA HIS A 396 -7.48 19.35 14.96
C HIS A 396 -7.81 18.12 14.09
N HIS A 397 -7.71 18.31 12.79
CA HIS A 397 -7.93 17.24 11.80
C HIS A 397 -6.61 16.63 11.35
N SER A 398 -6.55 15.31 11.37
CA SER A 398 -5.48 14.52 10.77
C SER A 398 -5.75 14.39 9.27
N SER A 399 -4.82 14.84 8.46
CA SER A 399 -4.91 14.88 7.01
C SER A 399 -3.61 14.36 6.38
N ALA A 400 -3.66 13.94 5.13
CA ALA A 400 -2.48 13.51 4.40
C ALA A 400 -2.63 13.75 2.89
N LEU A 401 -1.55 14.24 2.27
CA LEU A 401 -1.36 14.21 0.84
C LEU A 401 -0.48 12.99 0.52
N PHE A 402 -1.01 12.07 -0.25
CA PHE A 402 -0.24 11.03 -0.89
C PHE A 402 0.13 11.52 -2.29
N VAL A 403 1.34 12.05 -2.39
CA VAL A 403 1.88 12.62 -3.63
C VAL A 403 2.58 11.52 -4.38
N GLN A 404 2.02 11.16 -5.52
CA GLN A 404 2.58 10.14 -6.38
C GLN A 404 3.56 10.79 -7.37
N SER A 405 4.56 10.02 -7.74
CA SER A 405 5.52 10.38 -8.78
C SER A 405 6.37 11.59 -8.44
N VAL A 406 7.24 11.39 -7.43
CA VAL A 406 8.40 12.27 -7.18
C VAL A 406 9.69 11.48 -7.39
N PRO A 407 10.83 12.13 -7.74
CA PRO A 407 12.10 11.42 -7.89
C PRO A 407 12.62 10.92 -6.55
N TRP A 408 13.37 9.80 -6.57
CA TRP A 408 14.11 9.33 -5.39
C TRP A 408 15.01 10.42 -4.80
N GLN A 409 15.72 11.12 -5.68
CA GLN A 409 16.59 12.24 -5.34
C GLN A 409 16.41 13.33 -6.40
N PRO A 410 16.13 14.58 -6.02
CA PRO A 410 16.09 15.69 -6.96
C PRO A 410 17.44 15.89 -7.67
N ALA A 411 17.44 16.03 -9.01
CA ALA A 411 18.65 16.21 -9.79
C ALA A 411 19.30 17.57 -9.50
N GLY A 412 20.58 17.55 -9.15
CA GLY A 412 21.35 18.78 -8.85
C GLY A 412 21.01 19.42 -7.49
N SER A 413 20.17 18.79 -6.67
CA SER A 413 19.74 19.26 -5.35
C SER A 413 19.60 18.10 -4.36
N SER A 414 19.01 18.37 -3.20
CA SER A 414 18.69 17.37 -2.19
C SER A 414 17.28 17.58 -1.63
N TRP A 415 16.69 16.50 -1.08
CA TRP A 415 15.40 16.62 -0.41
C TRP A 415 15.44 17.57 0.79
N ASP A 416 16.56 17.68 1.51
CA ASP A 416 16.72 18.63 2.62
C ASP A 416 16.62 20.09 2.15
N ALA A 417 17.01 20.37 0.90
CA ALA A 417 16.92 21.70 0.33
C ALA A 417 15.58 22.00 -0.33
N GLU A 418 14.91 20.99 -0.87
CA GLU A 418 13.71 21.16 -1.71
C GLU A 418 12.40 20.94 -0.93
N LEU A 419 12.40 20.14 0.15
CA LEU A 419 11.18 19.61 0.77
C LEU A 419 10.21 20.69 1.21
N ASP A 420 10.68 21.68 1.97
CA ASP A 420 9.80 22.72 2.52
C ASP A 420 9.15 23.54 1.39
N GLY A 421 9.96 23.97 0.41
CA GLY A 421 9.46 24.70 -0.76
C GLY A 421 8.49 23.88 -1.61
N TYR A 422 8.74 22.57 -1.72
CA TYR A 422 7.84 21.69 -2.47
C TYR A 422 6.54 21.40 -1.71
N VAL A 423 6.57 21.28 -0.39
CA VAL A 423 5.34 21.19 0.44
C VAL A 423 4.50 22.45 0.28
N ASP A 424 5.09 23.64 0.32
CA ASP A 424 4.38 24.91 0.08
C ASP A 424 3.76 24.95 -1.33
N HIS A 425 4.49 24.47 -2.35
CA HIS A 425 3.98 24.33 -3.70
C HIS A 425 2.75 23.38 -3.77
N LEU A 426 2.82 22.22 -3.12
CA LEU A 426 1.70 21.26 -3.05
C LEU A 426 0.47 21.84 -2.34
N LEU A 427 0.66 22.59 -1.26
CA LEU A 427 -0.42 23.31 -0.58
C LEU A 427 -1.01 24.39 -1.49
N GLY A 428 -0.20 25.06 -2.29
CA GLY A 428 -0.67 25.98 -3.34
C GLY A 428 -1.52 25.29 -4.42
N ILE A 429 -1.23 24.03 -4.75
CA ILE A 429 -2.13 23.22 -5.62
C ILE A 429 -3.45 22.94 -4.89
N CYS A 430 -3.42 22.56 -3.60
CA CYS A 430 -4.66 22.39 -2.82
C CYS A 430 -5.52 23.65 -2.79
N ASP A 431 -4.89 24.82 -2.66
CA ASP A 431 -5.58 26.12 -2.65
C ASP A 431 -6.29 26.44 -3.98
N ARG A 432 -5.84 25.87 -5.10
CA ARG A 432 -6.54 26.05 -6.40
C ARG A 432 -7.92 25.40 -6.41
N PHE A 433 -8.13 24.33 -5.64
CA PHE A 433 -9.39 23.59 -5.52
C PHE A 433 -10.21 24.00 -4.30
N ALA A 434 -9.52 24.34 -3.23
CA ALA A 434 -10.08 24.71 -1.92
C ALA A 434 -9.29 25.89 -1.33
N PRO A 435 -9.62 27.14 -1.74
CA PRO A 435 -8.87 28.35 -1.33
C PRO A 435 -8.75 28.51 0.17
N GLY A 436 -7.55 28.87 0.64
CA GLY A 436 -7.22 29.05 2.06
C GLY A 436 -6.85 27.77 2.79
N THR A 437 -6.68 26.65 2.08
CA THR A 437 -6.24 25.37 2.69
C THR A 437 -4.89 25.51 3.36
N SER A 438 -3.92 26.19 2.74
CA SER A 438 -2.57 26.41 3.29
C SER A 438 -2.61 27.12 4.65
N ASP A 439 -3.52 28.07 4.84
CA ASP A 439 -3.70 28.80 6.13
C ASP A 439 -4.26 27.89 7.24
N LEU A 440 -4.92 26.79 6.88
CA LEU A 440 -5.47 25.84 7.85
C LEU A 440 -4.41 24.91 8.43
N VAL A 441 -3.23 24.78 7.83
CA VAL A 441 -2.19 23.87 8.28
C VAL A 441 -1.54 24.40 9.58
N ALA A 442 -1.58 23.59 10.63
CA ALA A 442 -0.97 23.88 11.93
C ALA A 442 0.44 23.30 12.04
N ASP A 443 0.66 22.10 11.48
CA ASP A 443 1.94 21.41 11.48
C ASP A 443 2.01 20.41 10.32
N THR A 444 3.24 20.03 9.93
CA THR A 444 3.51 19.07 8.85
C THR A 444 4.50 18.02 9.30
N PHE A 445 4.30 16.78 8.79
CA PHE A 445 5.27 15.70 8.91
C PHE A 445 5.37 15.00 7.55
N ALA A 446 6.43 15.29 6.81
CA ALA A 446 6.63 14.79 5.45
C ALA A 446 7.67 13.65 5.41
N LEU A 447 7.38 12.63 4.60
CA LEU A 447 8.26 11.51 4.31
C LEU A 447 8.55 11.48 2.81
N THR A 448 9.75 11.90 2.42
CA THR A 448 10.29 11.75 1.08
C THR A 448 10.58 10.27 0.78
N PRO A 449 10.85 9.86 -0.48
CA PRO A 449 11.23 8.48 -0.75
C PRO A 449 12.40 7.98 0.12
N PRO A 450 13.53 8.70 0.29
CA PRO A 450 14.56 8.35 1.28
C PRO A 450 14.05 8.41 2.74
N GLY A 451 13.14 9.33 3.04
CA GLY A 451 12.51 9.45 4.35
C GLY A 451 11.65 8.22 4.70
N ILE A 452 10.95 7.64 3.74
CA ILE A 452 10.20 6.39 3.87
C ILE A 452 11.16 5.23 4.22
N GLU A 453 12.31 5.14 3.54
CA GLU A 453 13.34 4.16 3.88
C GLU A 453 13.83 4.35 5.31
N ALA A 454 14.20 5.56 5.68
CA ALA A 454 14.73 5.87 7.02
C ALA A 454 13.70 5.59 8.13
N HIS A 455 12.43 5.96 7.90
CA HIS A 455 11.37 5.87 8.91
C HIS A 455 10.83 4.45 9.09
N PHE A 456 10.54 3.74 7.98
CA PHE A 456 9.93 2.40 8.03
C PHE A 456 10.93 1.26 7.77
N GLY A 457 12.14 1.54 7.27
CA GLY A 457 13.12 0.56 6.85
C GLY A 457 12.73 -0.21 5.59
N ILE A 458 11.93 0.41 4.74
CA ILE A 458 11.59 -0.13 3.43
C ILE A 458 12.69 0.33 2.47
N ARG A 459 13.55 -0.59 2.05
CA ARG A 459 14.72 -0.29 1.21
C ARG A 459 14.31 0.41 -0.08
N HIS A 460 15.07 1.41 -0.47
CA HIS A 460 14.78 2.29 -1.62
C HIS A 460 13.46 3.08 -1.50
N GLY A 461 12.82 3.11 -0.33
CA GLY A 461 11.56 3.83 -0.09
C GLY A 461 10.38 3.36 -0.95
N HIS A 462 10.47 2.18 -1.57
CA HIS A 462 9.42 1.68 -2.45
C HIS A 462 8.30 1.05 -1.64
N ILE A 463 7.14 1.71 -1.55
CA ILE A 463 6.03 1.34 -0.65
C ILE A 463 5.47 -0.07 -0.88
N HIS A 464 5.65 -0.65 -2.06
CA HIS A 464 5.28 -2.02 -2.38
C HIS A 464 6.41 -3.04 -2.17
N HIS A 465 7.57 -2.62 -1.66
CA HIS A 465 8.84 -3.36 -1.54
C HIS A 465 9.41 -3.80 -2.90
N VAL A 466 8.65 -4.51 -3.70
CA VAL A 466 8.88 -4.78 -5.12
C VAL A 466 7.76 -4.11 -5.88
N ASP A 467 8.09 -3.41 -6.96
CA ASP A 467 7.14 -2.68 -7.79
C ASP A 467 6.03 -3.63 -8.31
N ASN A 468 4.78 -3.17 -8.28
CA ASN A 468 3.65 -3.98 -8.73
C ASN A 468 3.55 -4.12 -10.26
N THR A 469 4.45 -3.50 -11.02
CA THR A 469 4.65 -3.85 -12.43
C THR A 469 5.22 -5.28 -12.61
N PHE A 470 5.82 -5.84 -11.55
CA PHE A 470 6.20 -7.25 -11.49
C PHE A 470 5.06 -8.05 -10.86
N ALA A 471 4.41 -8.89 -11.67
CA ALA A 471 3.23 -9.64 -11.28
C ALA A 471 3.55 -11.07 -10.84
N LEU A 472 2.72 -11.63 -9.97
CA LEU A 472 2.65 -13.05 -9.65
C LEU A 472 4.03 -13.67 -9.29
N ASP A 473 4.51 -14.62 -10.12
CA ASP A 473 5.77 -15.36 -9.94
C ASP A 473 7.04 -14.55 -10.24
N GLN A 474 6.90 -13.35 -10.79
CA GLN A 474 8.03 -12.44 -11.04
C GLN A 474 8.55 -11.74 -9.77
N ARG A 475 7.82 -11.81 -8.68
CA ARG A 475 8.14 -11.16 -7.40
C ARG A 475 9.12 -12.00 -6.57
N MET A 476 9.44 -11.56 -5.36
CA MET A 476 10.23 -12.34 -4.40
C MET A 476 9.54 -13.69 -4.11
N PRO A 477 10.19 -14.83 -4.33
CA PRO A 477 9.61 -16.13 -3.99
C PRO A 477 9.51 -16.33 -2.47
N TYR A 478 8.59 -17.18 -2.02
CA TYR A 478 8.50 -17.54 -0.60
C TYR A 478 9.69 -18.37 -0.12
N VAL A 479 10.30 -19.18 -1.00
CA VAL A 479 11.47 -20.00 -0.73
C VAL A 479 12.70 -19.36 -1.35
N THR A 480 13.79 -19.24 -0.60
CA THR A 480 14.99 -18.52 -1.03
C THR A 480 16.11 -19.41 -1.59
N ASP A 481 15.88 -20.72 -1.71
CA ASP A 481 16.90 -21.75 -2.02
C ASP A 481 18.05 -21.85 -0.98
N LEU A 482 17.98 -21.11 0.13
CA LEU A 482 18.77 -21.36 1.33
C LEU A 482 17.93 -22.17 2.31
N ASP A 483 18.33 -23.41 2.58
CA ASP A 483 17.56 -24.34 3.39
C ASP A 483 17.17 -23.75 4.76
N GLY A 484 15.88 -23.66 5.03
CA GLY A 484 15.29 -23.08 6.23
C GLY A 484 15.03 -21.56 6.17
N LEU A 485 15.34 -20.86 5.06
CA LEU A 485 15.04 -19.44 4.90
C LEU A 485 13.86 -19.20 3.97
N TYR A 486 12.85 -18.50 4.48
CA TYR A 486 11.64 -18.10 3.77
C TYR A 486 11.43 -16.59 3.79
N ALA A 487 10.67 -16.06 2.84
CA ALA A 487 10.29 -14.66 2.77
C ALA A 487 8.76 -14.50 2.83
N CYS A 488 8.28 -13.45 3.51
CA CYS A 488 6.85 -13.16 3.61
C CYS A 488 6.52 -11.66 3.52
N SER A 489 7.45 -10.85 3.01
CA SER A 489 7.24 -9.40 2.94
C SER A 489 6.23 -9.00 1.86
N ALA A 490 5.89 -7.72 1.78
CA ALA A 490 5.12 -7.14 0.69
C ALA A 490 5.80 -7.28 -0.70
N GLY A 491 7.08 -7.63 -0.72
CA GLY A 491 7.81 -7.98 -1.94
C GLY A 491 7.42 -9.31 -2.55
N CYS A 492 6.75 -10.20 -1.80
CA CYS A 492 6.22 -11.47 -2.30
C CYS A 492 4.84 -11.28 -2.94
N HIS A 493 4.32 -12.33 -3.61
CA HIS A 493 2.94 -12.39 -4.07
C HIS A 493 1.96 -12.21 -2.89
N PRO A 494 0.79 -11.57 -3.05
CA PRO A 494 0.29 -10.88 -4.24
C PRO A 494 0.85 -9.48 -4.44
N GLY A 495 1.59 -8.92 -3.50
CA GLY A 495 2.21 -7.62 -3.61
C GLY A 495 2.07 -6.73 -2.40
N GLY A 496 2.40 -5.44 -2.58
CA GLY A 496 2.28 -4.40 -1.57
C GLY A 496 0.84 -4.04 -1.22
N SER A 497 0.69 -3.14 -0.26
CA SER A 497 -0.53 -2.81 0.49
C SER A 497 -0.75 -3.72 1.70
N VAL A 498 -1.68 -3.40 2.59
CA VAL A 498 -1.88 -4.16 3.84
C VAL A 498 -2.77 -5.37 3.55
N ILE A 499 -2.21 -6.41 2.92
CA ILE A 499 -2.93 -7.59 2.43
C ILE A 499 -2.91 -8.76 3.43
N GLY A 500 -1.74 -9.08 3.98
CA GLY A 500 -1.55 -10.23 4.86
C GLY A 500 -1.37 -11.58 4.15
N ALA A 501 -1.72 -11.67 2.87
CA ALA A 501 -1.67 -12.92 2.11
C ALA A 501 -0.25 -13.49 1.96
N ALA A 502 0.77 -12.65 1.80
CA ALA A 502 2.15 -13.12 1.73
C ALA A 502 2.58 -13.85 3.01
N GLY A 503 2.15 -13.34 4.18
CA GLY A 503 2.38 -14.01 5.46
C GLY A 503 1.67 -15.37 5.56
N HIS A 504 0.41 -15.43 5.11
CA HIS A 504 -0.36 -16.67 5.05
C HIS A 504 0.31 -17.71 4.14
N ASN A 505 0.65 -17.33 2.92
CA ASN A 505 1.20 -18.24 1.92
C ASN A 505 2.58 -18.76 2.33
N ALA A 506 3.44 -17.87 2.86
CA ALA A 506 4.74 -18.27 3.40
C ALA A 506 4.61 -19.24 4.58
N ALA A 507 3.68 -18.99 5.52
CA ALA A 507 3.44 -19.91 6.64
C ALA A 507 2.93 -21.27 6.17
N LYS A 508 2.02 -21.32 5.20
CA LYS A 508 1.54 -22.58 4.59
C LYS A 508 2.70 -23.34 3.94
N ARG A 509 3.58 -22.64 3.24
CA ARG A 509 4.77 -23.25 2.64
C ARG A 509 5.72 -23.81 3.69
N VAL A 510 6.05 -23.05 4.73
CA VAL A 510 6.88 -23.53 5.86
C VAL A 510 6.28 -24.80 6.47
N LEU A 511 4.98 -24.80 6.75
CA LEU A 511 4.32 -25.96 7.35
C LEU A 511 4.35 -27.19 6.43
N ALA A 512 4.13 -27.01 5.13
CA ALA A 512 4.22 -28.09 4.16
C ALA A 512 5.64 -28.69 4.10
N ASP A 513 6.68 -27.85 4.08
CA ASP A 513 8.09 -28.28 4.05
C ASP A 513 8.51 -28.97 5.37
N LEU A 514 7.87 -28.63 6.49
CA LEU A 514 8.06 -29.30 7.79
C LEU A 514 7.18 -30.55 7.95
N GLY A 515 6.35 -30.91 6.98
CA GLY A 515 5.42 -32.06 7.02
C GLY A 515 4.28 -31.91 8.02
N ARG A 516 3.78 -30.69 8.23
CA ARG A 516 2.72 -30.34 9.18
C ARG A 516 1.47 -29.81 8.50
#